data_f2fbddd6cf9a0e8caed04c5ea9704f6a
#
_entry.id   f2fbddd6cf9a0e8caed04c5ea9704f6a
#
_cell.length_a   1.000
_cell.length_b   1.000
_cell.length_c   1.000
_cell.angle_alpha   90.00
_cell.angle_beta   90.00
_cell.angle_gamma   90.00
#
_symmetry.space_group_name_H-M   'P 1'
#
loop_
_entity.id
_entity.type
_entity.pdbx_description
1 polymer ?
#
loop_
_entity_poly.entity_id
_entity_poly.type
_entity_poly.pdbx_seq_one_letter_code
_entity_poly.pdbx_strand_id
1 'polypeptide(L)'
;MQVLTTVAGVLLGAVFLVSGASKMARGQQWPAEAARLGVPHSLTRVVPLVPWWEIVLGAALVVGVLGPWVAVAAAVTLIAFTALLVGVLRRGEHPPCSCFGAWSTAPVGWRHVARNVALVCVAVLAASR
;
A
#
# COMPACT_ATOMS: atom_id res chain seq x y z
N MET A 1 -11.31 -4.74 22.84
CA MET A 1 -11.04 -5.35 21.52
C MET A 1 -11.67 -4.59 20.38
N GLN A 2 -12.95 -4.28 20.49
CA GLN A 2 -13.65 -3.58 19.40
C GLN A 2 -13.10 -2.20 19.12
N VAL A 3 -12.73 -1.44 20.15
CA VAL A 3 -12.10 -0.13 19.98
C VAL A 3 -10.76 -0.27 19.26
N LEU A 4 -9.97 -1.29 19.65
CA LEU A 4 -8.66 -1.52 19.07
C LEU A 4 -8.77 -1.87 17.57
N THR A 5 -9.70 -2.75 17.19
CA THR A 5 -9.89 -3.11 15.79
C THR A 5 -10.43 -1.94 14.96
N THR A 6 -11.29 -1.11 15.54
CA THR A 6 -11.80 0.08 14.88
C THR A 6 -10.67 1.09 14.63
N VAL A 7 -9.84 1.35 15.64
CA VAL A 7 -8.69 2.25 15.49
C VAL A 7 -7.74 1.72 14.43
N ALA A 8 -7.45 0.42 14.46
CA ALA A 8 -6.58 -0.21 13.46
C ALA A 8 -7.13 -0.02 12.05
N GLY A 9 -8.43 -0.22 11.85
CA GLY A 9 -9.07 -0.02 10.55
C GLY A 9 -9.00 1.42 10.07
N VAL A 10 -9.27 2.37 10.94
CA VAL A 10 -9.22 3.80 10.59
C VAL A 10 -7.79 4.23 10.24
N LEU A 11 -6.80 3.81 11.03
CA LEU A 11 -5.40 4.14 10.76
C LEU A 11 -4.94 3.53 9.44
N LEU A 12 -5.25 2.27 9.22
CA LEU A 12 -4.90 1.58 7.98
C LEU A 12 -5.58 2.24 6.78
N GLY A 13 -6.86 2.59 6.93
CA GLY A 13 -7.60 3.29 5.89
C GLY A 13 -6.99 4.64 5.54
N ALA A 14 -6.58 5.41 6.55
CA ALA A 14 -5.91 6.69 6.33
C ALA A 14 -4.61 6.50 5.55
N VAL A 15 -3.82 5.48 5.88
CA VAL A 15 -2.58 5.16 5.16
C VAL A 15 -2.89 4.88 3.68
N PHE A 16 -3.91 4.08 3.39
CA PHE A 16 -4.29 3.77 2.02
C PHE A 16 -4.79 5.00 1.26
N LEU A 17 -5.57 5.86 1.92
CA LEU A 17 -6.05 7.08 1.30
C LEU A 17 -4.90 8.01 0.92
N VAL A 18 -3.95 8.19 1.83
CA VAL A 18 -2.76 9.02 1.57
C VAL A 18 -1.93 8.41 0.45
N SER A 19 -1.70 7.11 0.48
CA SER A 19 -0.91 6.41 -0.53
C SER A 19 -1.55 6.53 -1.91
N GLY A 20 -2.86 6.26 -2.01
CA GLY A 20 -3.58 6.37 -3.28
C GLY A 20 -3.60 7.80 -3.81
N ALA A 21 -3.90 8.77 -2.96
CA ALA A 21 -3.92 10.18 -3.35
C ALA A 21 -2.54 10.65 -3.82
N SER A 22 -1.49 10.21 -3.14
CA SER A 22 -0.11 10.55 -3.53
C SER A 22 0.25 10.01 -4.90
N LYS A 23 -0.15 8.76 -5.21
CA LYS A 23 0.09 8.17 -6.52
C LYS A 23 -0.71 8.88 -7.61
N MET A 24 -1.93 9.27 -7.32
CA MET A 24 -2.74 10.04 -8.27
C MET A 24 -2.12 11.40 -8.57
N ALA A 25 -1.57 12.06 -7.56
CA ALA A 25 -0.90 13.34 -7.74
C ALA A 25 0.35 13.22 -8.61
N ARG A 26 0.98 12.05 -8.66
CA ARG A 26 2.13 11.81 -9.53
C ARG A 26 1.74 11.57 -10.99
N GLY A 27 0.46 11.28 -11.25
CA GLY A 27 -0.04 11.09 -12.61
C GLY A 27 0.71 9.99 -13.36
N GLN A 28 1.28 10.33 -14.51
CA GLN A 28 1.98 9.36 -15.36
C GLN A 28 3.31 8.88 -14.78
N GLN A 29 3.84 9.54 -13.76
CA GLN A 29 5.07 9.09 -13.11
C GLN A 29 4.87 7.79 -12.33
N TRP A 30 3.65 7.56 -11.85
CA TRP A 30 3.36 6.35 -11.08
C TRP A 30 3.58 5.06 -11.88
N PRO A 31 3.08 4.92 -13.13
CA PRO A 31 3.36 3.72 -13.90
C PRO A 31 4.86 3.50 -14.13
N ALA A 32 5.63 4.55 -14.37
CA ALA A 32 7.07 4.44 -14.55
C ALA A 32 7.75 3.96 -13.29
N GLU A 33 7.34 4.48 -12.12
CA GLU A 33 7.89 4.06 -10.83
C GLU A 33 7.55 2.60 -10.52
N ALA A 34 6.32 2.17 -10.83
CA ALA A 34 5.90 0.79 -10.65
C ALA A 34 6.76 -0.16 -11.49
N ALA A 35 7.07 0.22 -12.72
CA ALA A 35 7.95 -0.57 -13.58
C ALA A 35 9.33 -0.73 -12.97
N ARG A 36 9.87 0.32 -12.35
CA ARG A 36 11.16 0.26 -11.66
C ARG A 36 11.12 -0.66 -10.45
N LEU A 37 9.97 -0.77 -9.80
CA LEU A 37 9.80 -1.69 -8.67
C LEU A 37 9.70 -3.15 -9.10
N GLY A 38 9.61 -3.42 -10.39
CA GLY A 38 9.60 -4.77 -10.90
C GLY A 38 8.23 -5.34 -11.25
N VAL A 39 7.23 -4.48 -11.41
CA VAL A 39 5.90 -4.92 -11.85
C VAL A 39 6.03 -5.57 -13.23
N PRO A 40 5.51 -6.80 -13.41
CA PRO A 40 5.59 -7.48 -14.71
C PRO A 40 4.91 -6.67 -15.81
N HIS A 41 5.46 -6.74 -17.02
CA HIS A 41 4.91 -6.02 -18.16
C HIS A 41 3.45 -6.40 -18.43
N SER A 42 3.07 -7.64 -18.13
CA SER A 42 1.69 -8.11 -18.29
C SER A 42 0.69 -7.38 -17.40
N LEU A 43 1.15 -6.74 -16.33
CA LEU A 43 0.29 -6.03 -15.38
C LEU A 43 0.28 -4.52 -15.59
N THR A 44 0.94 -4.01 -16.64
CA THR A 44 1.03 -2.56 -16.87
C THR A 44 -0.32 -1.90 -17.08
N ARG A 45 -1.31 -2.64 -17.59
CA ARG A 45 -2.67 -2.11 -17.77
C ARG A 45 -3.39 -1.88 -16.45
N VAL A 46 -3.02 -2.65 -15.43
CA VAL A 46 -3.65 -2.59 -14.09
C VAL A 46 -3.02 -1.50 -13.24
N VAL A 47 -1.75 -1.20 -13.47
CA VAL A 47 -0.98 -0.24 -12.66
C VAL A 47 -1.69 1.12 -12.50
N PRO A 48 -2.25 1.74 -13.54
CA PRO A 48 -2.95 3.03 -13.37
C PRO A 48 -4.18 2.93 -12.47
N LEU A 49 -4.72 1.73 -12.28
CA LEU A 49 -5.89 1.51 -11.42
C LEU A 49 -5.53 1.33 -9.94
N VAL A 50 -4.26 1.09 -9.63
CA VAL A 50 -3.81 0.85 -8.26
C VAL A 50 -4.16 2.00 -7.31
N PRO A 51 -3.92 3.27 -7.66
CA PRO A 51 -4.31 4.37 -6.76
C PRO A 51 -5.80 4.39 -6.46
N TRP A 52 -6.64 4.11 -7.45
CA TRP A 52 -8.08 4.04 -7.26
C TRP A 52 -8.47 2.91 -6.31
N TRP A 53 -7.84 1.75 -6.49
CA TRP A 53 -8.04 0.60 -5.60
C TRP A 53 -7.69 0.95 -4.17
N GLU A 54 -6.56 1.62 -3.96
CA GLU A 54 -6.11 2.04 -2.63
C GLU A 54 -7.10 3.01 -1.98
N ILE A 55 -7.62 3.97 -2.75
CA ILE A 55 -8.59 4.94 -2.24
C ILE A 55 -9.90 4.25 -1.84
N VAL A 56 -10.38 3.33 -2.66
CA VAL A 56 -11.60 2.58 -2.34
C VAL A 56 -11.41 1.74 -1.09
N LEU A 57 -10.29 1.02 -0.99
CA LEU A 57 -9.96 0.25 0.21
C LEU A 57 -9.87 1.14 1.44
N GLY A 58 -9.16 2.26 1.32
CA GLY A 58 -8.99 3.18 2.42
C GLY A 58 -10.31 3.75 2.92
N ALA A 59 -11.17 4.18 2.00
CA ALA A 59 -12.48 4.70 2.34
C ALA A 59 -13.34 3.63 3.04
N ALA A 60 -13.34 2.41 2.51
CA ALA A 60 -14.11 1.32 3.09
C ALA A 60 -13.62 0.96 4.50
N LEU A 61 -12.29 1.00 4.73
CA LEU A 61 -11.72 0.76 6.05
C LEU A 61 -12.11 1.84 7.05
N VAL A 62 -12.06 3.10 6.64
CA VAL A 62 -12.41 4.23 7.53
C VAL A 62 -13.89 4.18 7.89
N VAL A 63 -14.76 3.92 6.92
CA VAL A 63 -16.21 3.86 7.14
C VAL A 63 -16.60 2.58 7.90
N GLY A 64 -15.82 1.51 7.75
CA GLY A 64 -16.09 0.25 8.44
C GLY A 64 -17.07 -0.66 7.74
N VAL A 65 -17.23 -0.51 6.41
CA VAL A 65 -18.13 -1.37 5.63
C VAL A 65 -17.44 -2.66 5.20
N LEU A 66 -18.24 -3.66 4.84
CA LEU A 66 -17.79 -4.96 4.30
C LEU A 66 -17.00 -5.82 5.29
N GLY A 67 -17.04 -5.48 6.58
CA GLY A 67 -16.48 -6.30 7.63
C GLY A 67 -15.00 -6.62 7.45
N PRO A 68 -14.56 -7.84 7.82
CA PRO A 68 -13.13 -8.19 7.79
C PRO A 68 -12.57 -8.36 6.39
N TRP A 69 -13.42 -8.51 5.36
CA TRP A 69 -12.95 -8.76 3.99
C TRP A 69 -12.13 -7.60 3.45
N VAL A 70 -12.47 -6.37 3.80
CA VAL A 70 -11.72 -5.20 3.38
C VAL A 70 -10.33 -5.21 4.00
N ALA A 71 -10.21 -5.58 5.26
CA ALA A 71 -8.92 -5.68 5.93
C ALA A 71 -8.06 -6.79 5.31
N VAL A 72 -8.68 -7.91 4.92
CA VAL A 72 -7.97 -8.98 4.22
C VAL A 72 -7.46 -8.49 2.87
N ALA A 73 -8.29 -7.76 2.11
CA ALA A 73 -7.87 -7.19 0.83
C ALA A 73 -6.71 -6.20 1.02
N ALA A 74 -6.75 -5.40 2.08
CA ALA A 74 -5.66 -4.48 2.41
C ALA A 74 -4.38 -5.24 2.73
N ALA A 75 -4.47 -6.32 3.50
CA ALA A 75 -3.30 -7.14 3.83
C ALA A 75 -2.68 -7.74 2.57
N VAL A 76 -3.49 -8.27 1.67
CA VAL A 76 -3.02 -8.84 0.40
C VAL A 76 -2.31 -7.77 -0.44
N THR A 77 -2.89 -6.57 -0.52
CA THR A 77 -2.29 -5.46 -1.25
C THR A 77 -0.94 -5.08 -0.66
N LEU A 78 -0.84 -4.97 0.66
CA LEU A 78 0.42 -4.66 1.36
C LEU A 78 1.46 -5.74 1.13
N ILE A 79 1.06 -7.00 1.17
CA ILE A 79 1.99 -8.12 0.94
C ILE A 79 2.53 -8.06 -0.49
N ALA A 80 1.68 -7.76 -1.47
CA ALA A 80 2.12 -7.62 -2.86
C ALA A 80 3.14 -6.50 -3.02
N PHE A 81 2.88 -5.32 -2.44
CA PHE A 81 3.83 -4.21 -2.48
C PHE A 81 5.12 -4.54 -1.75
N THR A 82 5.02 -5.21 -0.61
CA THR A 82 6.21 -5.61 0.16
C THR A 82 7.06 -6.58 -0.65
N ALA A 83 6.43 -7.51 -1.36
CA ALA A 83 7.15 -8.44 -2.24
C ALA A 83 7.92 -7.68 -3.33
N LEU A 84 7.32 -6.66 -3.92
CA LEU A 84 8.00 -5.83 -4.92
C LEU A 84 9.20 -5.10 -4.31
N LEU A 85 9.05 -4.54 -3.11
CA LEU A 85 10.13 -3.84 -2.42
C LEU A 85 11.29 -4.78 -2.09
N VAL A 86 10.98 -5.97 -1.58
CA VAL A 86 11.99 -6.98 -1.26
C VAL A 86 12.73 -7.40 -2.53
N GLY A 87 12.00 -7.61 -3.63
CA GLY A 87 12.62 -7.98 -4.90
C GLY A 87 13.60 -6.94 -5.39
N VAL A 88 13.22 -5.66 -5.32
CA VAL A 88 14.09 -4.54 -5.72
C VAL A 88 15.33 -4.49 -4.85
N LEU A 89 15.16 -4.60 -3.52
CA LEU A 89 16.28 -4.53 -2.58
C LEU A 89 17.24 -5.71 -2.75
N ARG A 90 16.73 -6.89 -3.08
CA ARG A 90 17.59 -8.06 -3.35
C ARG A 90 18.42 -7.89 -4.60
N ARG A 91 17.94 -7.10 -5.58
CA ARG A 91 18.71 -6.77 -6.76
C ARG A 91 19.76 -5.66 -6.51
N GLY A 92 19.80 -5.12 -5.29
CA GLY A 92 20.70 -4.04 -4.94
C GLY A 92 20.27 -2.67 -5.46
N GLU A 93 19.05 -2.54 -5.90
CA GLU A 93 18.51 -1.28 -6.41
C GLU A 93 17.78 -0.51 -5.30
N HIS A 94 17.85 0.81 -5.36
CA HIS A 94 17.21 1.69 -4.39
C HIS A 94 16.47 2.82 -5.12
N PRO A 95 15.42 2.51 -5.92
CA PRO A 95 14.66 3.56 -6.58
C PRO A 95 13.88 4.39 -5.55
N PRO A 96 13.45 5.62 -5.90
CA PRO A 96 12.60 6.39 -5.01
C PRO A 96 11.31 5.65 -4.71
N CYS A 97 10.89 5.66 -3.44
CA CYS A 97 9.63 5.04 -3.05
C CYS A 97 8.49 6.00 -3.31
N SER A 98 7.50 5.56 -4.09
CA SER A 98 6.32 6.35 -4.40
C SER A 98 5.12 5.99 -3.52
N CYS A 99 5.31 5.11 -2.53
CA CYS A 99 4.19 4.64 -1.71
C CYS A 99 3.49 5.77 -0.95
N PHE A 100 4.24 6.81 -0.55
CA PHE A 100 3.70 7.99 0.11
C PHE A 100 3.99 9.26 -0.69
N GLY A 101 4.21 9.12 -1.99
CA GLY A 101 4.27 10.22 -2.94
C GLY A 101 5.33 11.27 -2.62
N ALA A 102 4.93 12.54 -2.76
CA ALA A 102 5.81 13.67 -2.60
C ALA A 102 6.36 13.87 -1.19
N TRP A 103 5.83 13.14 -0.21
CA TRP A 103 6.23 13.27 1.18
C TRP A 103 7.54 12.57 1.49
N SER A 104 7.94 11.64 0.63
CA SER A 104 9.18 10.92 0.81
C SER A 104 9.84 10.71 -0.54
N THR A 105 10.99 11.37 -0.74
CA THR A 105 11.85 11.16 -1.90
C THR A 105 13.00 10.24 -1.56
N ALA A 106 13.02 9.69 -0.34
CA ALA A 106 14.06 8.78 0.09
C ALA A 106 14.08 7.51 -0.75
N PRO A 107 15.25 6.98 -1.09
CA PRO A 107 15.33 5.72 -1.82
C PRO A 107 14.68 4.58 -1.03
N VAL A 108 14.18 3.59 -1.75
CA VAL A 108 13.63 2.38 -1.13
C VAL A 108 14.71 1.70 -0.30
N GLY A 109 14.35 1.32 0.92
CA GLY A 109 15.25 0.64 1.84
C GLY A 109 14.49 -0.35 2.71
N TRP A 110 15.22 -1.10 3.53
CA TRP A 110 14.61 -2.09 4.41
C TRP A 110 13.66 -1.48 5.44
N ARG A 111 13.80 -0.17 5.73
CA ARG A 111 12.84 0.54 6.58
C ARG A 111 11.43 0.53 5.99
N HIS A 112 11.32 0.62 4.67
CA HIS A 112 10.03 0.55 3.98
C HIS A 112 9.41 -0.84 4.13
N VAL A 113 10.24 -1.89 4.04
CA VAL A 113 9.78 -3.26 4.26
C VAL A 113 9.28 -3.44 5.69
N ALA A 114 10.05 -2.95 6.67
CA ALA A 114 9.67 -3.04 8.09
C ALA A 114 8.34 -2.33 8.35
N ARG A 115 8.17 -1.12 7.78
CA ARG A 115 6.93 -0.38 7.89
C ARG A 115 5.74 -1.17 7.30
N ASN A 116 5.95 -1.76 6.13
CA ASN A 116 4.89 -2.52 5.47
C ASN A 116 4.52 -3.77 6.26
N VAL A 117 5.50 -4.46 6.84
CA VAL A 117 5.24 -5.61 7.71
C VAL A 117 4.41 -5.18 8.92
N ALA A 118 4.74 -4.05 9.52
CA ALA A 118 3.95 -3.50 10.64
C ALA A 118 2.51 -3.21 10.19
N LEU A 119 2.32 -2.65 8.99
CA LEU A 119 0.99 -2.39 8.45
C LEU A 119 0.22 -3.68 8.16
N VAL A 120 0.89 -4.73 7.73
CA VAL A 120 0.25 -6.05 7.55
C VAL A 120 -0.25 -6.56 8.91
N CYS A 121 0.53 -6.40 9.96
CA CYS A 121 0.09 -6.78 11.32
C CYS A 121 -1.14 -5.99 11.74
N VAL A 122 -1.17 -4.69 11.45
CA VAL A 122 -2.34 -3.85 11.72
C VAL A 122 -3.56 -4.34 10.93
N ALA A 123 -3.36 -4.73 9.66
CA ALA A 123 -4.44 -5.26 8.83
C ALA A 123 -5.00 -6.57 9.39
N VAL A 124 -4.12 -7.46 9.85
CA VAL A 124 -4.55 -8.71 10.49
C VAL A 124 -5.36 -8.42 11.74
N LEU A 125 -4.92 -7.45 12.54
CA LEU A 125 -5.66 -7.06 13.74
C LEU A 125 -7.03 -6.50 13.36
N ALA A 126 -7.12 -5.68 12.34
CA ALA A 126 -8.40 -5.13 11.87
C ALA A 126 -9.31 -6.23 11.33
N ALA A 127 -8.76 -7.29 10.74
CA ALA A 127 -9.53 -8.41 10.22
C ALA A 127 -10.04 -9.35 11.31
N SER A 128 -9.52 -9.24 12.52
CA SER A 128 -9.84 -10.16 13.63
C SER A 128 -11.15 -9.82 14.35
N ARG A 129 -11.99 -9.01 13.76
CA ARG A 129 -13.30 -8.63 14.32
C ARG A 129 -14.20 -9.82 14.59
#